data_03319a1e8b0759bbfac260bf4ef0d78d
#
_entry.id   03319a1e8b0759bbfac260bf4ef0d78d
#
_cell.length_a   1.000
_cell.length_b   1.000
_cell.length_c   1.000
_cell.angle_alpha   90.00
_cell.angle_beta   90.00
_cell.angle_gamma   90.00
#
_symmetry.space_group_name_H-M   'P 1'
#
loop_
_entity.id
_entity.type
_entity.pdbx_description
1 polymer ?
#
loop_
_entity_poly.entity_id
_entity_poly.type
_entity_poly.pdbx_seq_one_letter_code
_entity_poly.pdbx_strand_id
1 'polypeptide(L)'
;MACTFDVDAVAETMRQSREFTRSMFDLVIAEGDLRRPPDRGFRPILWHLGHVGAFESYWILQRVKGDPTFAPRYDAVFDPIKTPREDANHLPPIAEIESYLTRVREEVLRFMHSIDDDGSHPLLRNGYVFDMVVEHEYQHQETLAYLLQLLAPELKVRSQHTEAAAPHSSLLTHHPSLSDMVYIPGGACEIGSYGYPFAYDNEQPPHMVEVDGFRMDRYPVTSGEYAEFIAAGGYTTRSLWSDAGWAWKEQNDVRAPLYWSRARNDSPWRVREMFEETTLRADHPVTGVSWHEAMAYARFVAKRLPSEAEWEKAASWSAASQSKHRFSWGDDPTCQRVANYNFAEWGTTPVTANAEGASAYGCVDMSGNAWEWTATVFASYPGFEAYPYPEYSELWFDGDHRVLKGGSWATRLPLLRTSFRNFWRPGFRIAFAGFRCAADA
;
A
#
# COMPACT_ATOMS: atom_id res chain seq x y z
N MET A 1 21.67 -0.20 -31.03
CA MET A 1 21.22 -1.41 -30.28
C MET A 1 19.73 -1.25 -30.06
N ALA A 2 18.97 -2.33 -30.05
CA ALA A 2 17.53 -2.24 -29.79
C ALA A 2 17.32 -1.76 -28.34
N CYS A 3 16.26 -1.00 -28.12
CA CYS A 3 15.83 -0.57 -26.80
C CYS A 3 15.74 -1.78 -25.86
N THR A 4 16.21 -1.66 -24.64
CA THR A 4 16.31 -2.78 -23.69
C THR A 4 14.96 -3.14 -23.03
N PHE A 5 13.88 -2.44 -23.41
CA PHE A 5 12.51 -2.66 -22.92
C PHE A 5 11.50 -2.60 -24.07
N ASP A 6 10.34 -3.21 -23.90
CA ASP A 6 9.24 -3.21 -24.88
C ASP A 6 8.46 -1.89 -24.78
N VAL A 7 8.70 -0.99 -25.72
CA VAL A 7 8.09 0.36 -25.78
C VAL A 7 6.56 0.28 -25.85
N ASP A 8 6.03 -0.64 -26.67
CA ASP A 8 4.58 -0.74 -26.87
C ASP A 8 3.88 -1.31 -25.62
N ALA A 9 4.48 -2.29 -24.95
CA ALA A 9 3.96 -2.84 -23.70
C ALA A 9 3.97 -1.79 -22.57
N VAL A 10 5.04 -1.02 -22.46
CA VAL A 10 5.15 0.07 -21.48
C VAL A 10 4.12 1.17 -21.76
N ALA A 11 3.99 1.59 -23.04
CA ALA A 11 3.02 2.60 -23.46
C ALA A 11 1.58 2.18 -23.13
N GLU A 12 1.24 0.91 -23.36
CA GLU A 12 -0.06 0.33 -23.03
C GLU A 12 -0.30 0.34 -21.51
N THR A 13 0.69 -0.07 -20.72
CA THR A 13 0.62 -0.04 -19.25
C THR A 13 0.41 1.38 -18.72
N MET A 14 1.14 2.36 -19.26
CA MET A 14 0.98 3.77 -18.92
C MET A 14 -0.42 4.30 -19.26
N ARG A 15 -0.98 3.88 -20.40
CA ARG A 15 -2.33 4.27 -20.82
C ARG A 15 -3.40 3.70 -19.88
N GLN A 16 -3.34 2.39 -19.62
CA GLN A 16 -4.27 1.71 -18.71
C GLN A 16 -4.21 2.27 -17.29
N SER A 17 -3.01 2.56 -16.78
CA SER A 17 -2.84 3.21 -15.47
C SER A 17 -3.60 4.53 -15.41
N ARG A 18 -3.42 5.42 -16.39
CA ARG A 18 -4.06 6.74 -16.41
C ARG A 18 -5.58 6.64 -16.59
N GLU A 19 -6.06 5.73 -17.42
CA GLU A 19 -7.51 5.50 -17.58
C GLU A 19 -8.15 5.08 -16.26
N PHE A 20 -7.50 4.16 -15.54
CA PHE A 20 -7.99 3.78 -14.22
C PHE A 20 -7.92 4.93 -13.20
N THR A 21 -6.80 5.66 -13.14
CA THR A 21 -6.69 6.84 -12.28
C THR A 21 -7.85 7.81 -12.54
N ARG A 22 -8.15 8.12 -13.80
CA ARG A 22 -9.26 9.02 -14.16
C ARG A 22 -10.62 8.47 -13.72
N SER A 23 -10.87 7.19 -13.90
CA SER A 23 -12.13 6.55 -13.52
C SER A 23 -12.43 6.66 -12.01
N MET A 24 -11.41 6.80 -11.16
CA MET A 24 -11.60 7.01 -9.72
C MET A 24 -12.23 8.38 -9.39
N PHE A 25 -12.02 9.39 -10.24
CA PHE A 25 -12.64 10.72 -10.06
C PHE A 25 -14.13 10.70 -10.40
N ASP A 26 -14.55 9.80 -11.30
CA ASP A 26 -15.96 9.61 -11.65
C ASP A 26 -16.79 8.99 -10.51
N LEU A 27 -16.12 8.47 -9.48
CA LEU A 27 -16.78 7.94 -8.29
C LEU A 27 -17.32 9.04 -7.36
N VAL A 28 -16.89 10.29 -7.49
CA VAL A 28 -17.29 11.41 -6.65
C VAL A 28 -18.40 12.21 -7.34
N ILE A 29 -19.54 12.38 -6.66
CA ILE A 29 -20.75 12.99 -7.25
C ILE A 29 -20.56 14.48 -7.59
N ALA A 30 -19.89 15.21 -6.70
CA ALA A 30 -19.74 16.65 -6.86
C ALA A 30 -18.27 17.06 -6.99
N GLU A 31 -17.92 17.82 -8.04
CA GLU A 31 -16.55 18.33 -8.24
C GLU A 31 -16.02 19.12 -7.02
N GLY A 32 -16.91 19.78 -6.28
CA GLY A 32 -16.54 20.50 -5.06
C GLY A 32 -15.90 19.63 -3.98
N ASP A 33 -16.25 18.34 -3.92
CA ASP A 33 -15.67 17.38 -2.96
C ASP A 33 -14.30 16.89 -3.39
N LEU A 34 -13.99 16.94 -4.68
CA LEU A 34 -12.64 16.68 -5.20
C LEU A 34 -11.63 17.79 -4.81
N ARG A 35 -12.13 19.01 -4.59
CA ARG A 35 -11.31 20.20 -4.31
C ARG A 35 -11.01 20.42 -2.84
N ARG A 36 -11.61 19.65 -1.95
CA ARG A 36 -11.39 19.74 -0.51
C ARG A 36 -10.57 18.55 -0.03
N PRO A 37 -9.55 18.75 0.83
CA PRO A 37 -8.87 17.65 1.45
C PRO A 37 -9.87 16.91 2.38
N PRO A 38 -10.04 15.59 2.22
CA PRO A 38 -10.92 14.80 3.10
C PRO A 38 -10.40 14.72 4.54
N ASP A 39 -9.10 14.90 4.71
CA ASP A 39 -8.40 14.95 5.99
C ASP A 39 -7.28 15.99 5.93
N ARG A 40 -6.98 16.63 7.07
CA ARG A 40 -5.95 17.67 7.18
C ARG A 40 -4.54 17.19 6.84
N GLY A 41 -4.30 15.89 6.92
CA GLY A 41 -3.02 15.26 6.57
C GLY A 41 -2.76 15.14 5.07
N PHE A 42 -3.80 15.33 4.24
CA PHE A 42 -3.72 15.13 2.80
C PHE A 42 -3.98 16.41 1.99
N ARG A 43 -3.64 16.35 0.71
CA ARG A 43 -4.02 17.32 -0.30
C ARG A 43 -5.43 17.00 -0.84
N PRO A 44 -6.09 17.93 -1.54
CA PRO A 44 -7.34 17.66 -2.24
C PRO A 44 -7.22 16.47 -3.19
N ILE A 45 -8.29 15.71 -3.36
CA ILE A 45 -8.34 14.56 -4.28
C ILE A 45 -7.90 15.00 -5.69
N LEU A 46 -8.40 16.12 -6.18
CA LEU A 46 -8.08 16.68 -7.50
C LEU A 46 -6.59 17.00 -7.68
N TRP A 47 -5.88 17.34 -6.60
CA TRP A 47 -4.43 17.60 -6.67
C TRP A 47 -3.66 16.38 -7.16
N HIS A 48 -4.06 15.17 -6.74
CA HIS A 48 -3.38 13.94 -7.12
C HIS A 48 -3.45 13.67 -8.63
N LEU A 49 -4.56 14.06 -9.29
CA LEU A 49 -4.68 13.93 -10.74
C LEU A 49 -3.62 14.75 -11.48
N GLY A 50 -3.42 15.99 -11.08
CA GLY A 50 -2.38 16.84 -11.69
C GLY A 50 -0.95 16.41 -11.34
N HIS A 51 -0.77 15.94 -10.10
CA HIS A 51 0.54 15.54 -9.59
C HIS A 51 1.14 14.34 -10.34
N VAL A 52 0.34 13.31 -10.65
CA VAL A 52 0.85 12.15 -11.42
C VAL A 52 1.35 12.58 -12.81
N GLY A 53 0.71 13.57 -13.44
CA GLY A 53 1.20 14.13 -14.71
C GLY A 53 2.43 15.00 -14.56
N ALA A 54 2.51 15.79 -13.48
CA ALA A 54 3.70 16.60 -13.19
C ALA A 54 4.92 15.72 -12.90
N PHE A 55 4.75 14.62 -12.18
CA PHE A 55 5.80 13.64 -11.92
C PHE A 55 6.28 12.96 -13.22
N GLU A 56 5.35 12.55 -14.09
CA GLU A 56 5.66 12.00 -15.42
C GLU A 56 6.44 12.99 -16.28
N SER A 57 5.96 14.24 -16.36
CA SER A 57 6.63 15.33 -17.08
C SER A 57 8.04 15.59 -16.55
N TYR A 58 8.18 15.71 -15.23
CA TYR A 58 9.47 15.98 -14.60
C TYR A 58 10.49 14.90 -14.91
N TRP A 59 10.16 13.63 -14.65
CA TRP A 59 11.14 12.55 -14.78
C TRP A 59 11.47 12.19 -16.23
N ILE A 60 10.47 12.13 -17.11
CA ILE A 60 10.68 11.66 -18.47
C ILE A 60 11.08 12.82 -19.38
N LEU A 61 10.32 13.93 -19.37
CA LEU A 61 10.58 15.03 -20.32
C LEU A 61 11.68 15.96 -19.84
N GLN A 62 11.73 16.31 -18.56
CA GLN A 62 12.74 17.25 -18.08
C GLN A 62 14.05 16.54 -17.73
N ARG A 63 14.03 15.43 -16.98
CA ARG A 63 15.26 14.78 -16.49
C ARG A 63 15.92 13.87 -17.50
N VAL A 64 15.15 13.18 -18.35
CA VAL A 64 15.67 12.25 -19.36
C VAL A 64 15.77 12.90 -20.73
N LYS A 65 14.68 13.47 -21.26
CA LYS A 65 14.67 14.14 -22.56
C LYS A 65 15.47 15.46 -22.58
N GLY A 66 15.54 16.15 -21.43
CA GLY A 66 16.25 17.44 -21.29
C GLY A 66 15.41 18.67 -21.65
N ASP A 67 14.09 18.59 -21.59
CA ASP A 67 13.16 19.71 -21.77
C ASP A 67 12.80 20.36 -20.41
N PRO A 68 13.51 21.40 -19.97
CA PRO A 68 13.30 21.97 -18.63
C PRO A 68 12.03 22.84 -18.52
N THR A 69 11.38 23.15 -19.63
CA THR A 69 10.32 24.18 -19.69
C THR A 69 8.98 23.67 -20.18
N PHE A 70 8.77 22.35 -20.23
CA PHE A 70 7.57 21.77 -20.83
C PHE A 70 6.27 22.35 -20.24
N ALA A 71 6.14 22.46 -18.91
CA ALA A 71 4.96 22.99 -18.26
C ALA A 71 5.23 23.64 -16.88
N PRO A 72 6.03 24.75 -16.79
CA PRO A 72 6.51 25.29 -15.51
C PRO A 72 5.41 25.65 -14.51
N ARG A 73 4.24 26.10 -15.00
CA ARG A 73 3.09 26.42 -14.14
C ARG A 73 2.58 25.20 -13.39
N TYR A 74 2.45 24.06 -14.05
CA TYR A 74 1.94 22.84 -13.45
C TYR A 74 2.99 22.16 -12.57
N ASP A 75 4.25 22.22 -12.97
CA ASP A 75 5.37 21.77 -12.15
C ASP A 75 5.37 22.48 -10.78
N ALA A 76 5.06 23.78 -10.75
CA ALA A 76 4.97 24.52 -9.49
C ALA A 76 3.74 24.12 -8.65
N VAL A 77 2.54 24.04 -9.27
CA VAL A 77 1.28 23.77 -8.55
C VAL A 77 1.25 22.34 -7.98
N PHE A 78 1.80 21.39 -8.70
CA PHE A 78 1.75 19.97 -8.35
C PHE A 78 3.05 19.43 -7.73
N ASP A 79 3.98 20.28 -7.34
CA ASP A 79 5.20 19.90 -6.62
C ASP A 79 4.85 19.66 -5.11
N PRO A 80 5.09 18.45 -4.59
CA PRO A 80 4.74 18.12 -3.20
C PRO A 80 5.63 18.80 -2.16
N ILE A 81 6.83 19.28 -2.58
CA ILE A 81 7.83 19.88 -1.69
C ILE A 81 7.70 21.40 -1.68
N LYS A 82 7.60 22.00 -2.87
CA LYS A 82 7.61 23.46 -3.03
C LYS A 82 6.25 24.11 -2.80
N THR A 83 5.15 23.39 -3.05
CA THR A 83 3.81 23.95 -2.87
C THR A 83 3.29 23.61 -1.48
N PRO A 84 3.07 24.61 -0.60
CA PRO A 84 2.41 24.40 0.69
C PRO A 84 1.06 23.70 0.53
N ARG A 85 0.66 22.91 1.53
CA ARG A 85 -0.61 22.18 1.46
C ARG A 85 -1.82 23.11 1.39
N GLU A 86 -1.75 24.25 2.05
CA GLU A 86 -2.79 25.28 2.05
C GLU A 86 -2.99 25.88 0.65
N ASP A 87 -1.92 26.04 -0.11
CA ASP A 87 -1.95 26.60 -1.47
C ASP A 87 -2.47 25.58 -2.50
N ALA A 88 -2.43 24.30 -2.17
CA ALA A 88 -2.99 23.23 -3.02
C ALA A 88 -4.51 23.30 -3.19
N ASN A 89 -5.21 24.20 -2.47
CA ASN A 89 -6.64 24.43 -2.63
C ASN A 89 -6.97 25.28 -3.87
N HIS A 90 -6.02 25.97 -4.47
CA HIS A 90 -6.18 26.81 -5.65
C HIS A 90 -5.84 26.05 -6.95
N LEU A 91 -6.52 24.93 -7.16
CA LEU A 91 -6.30 24.05 -8.30
C LEU A 91 -6.97 24.57 -9.57
N PRO A 92 -6.37 24.35 -10.76
CA PRO A 92 -7.00 24.62 -12.04
C PRO A 92 -8.34 23.86 -12.19
N PRO A 93 -9.23 24.27 -13.13
CA PRO A 93 -10.38 23.47 -13.51
C PRO A 93 -9.96 22.05 -13.95
N ILE A 94 -10.80 21.03 -13.66
CA ILE A 94 -10.50 19.64 -13.99
C ILE A 94 -10.19 19.45 -15.49
N ALA A 95 -10.96 20.11 -16.37
CA ALA A 95 -10.74 20.04 -17.82
C ALA A 95 -9.36 20.60 -18.25
N GLU A 96 -8.85 21.60 -17.53
CA GLU A 96 -7.51 22.15 -17.78
C GLU A 96 -6.41 21.16 -17.34
N ILE A 97 -6.61 20.51 -16.18
CA ILE A 97 -5.71 19.44 -15.70
C ILE A 97 -5.71 18.27 -16.69
N GLU A 98 -6.87 17.83 -17.15
CA GLU A 98 -6.99 16.74 -18.13
C GLU A 98 -6.31 17.06 -19.46
N SER A 99 -6.48 18.30 -19.95
CA SER A 99 -5.77 18.77 -21.16
C SER A 99 -4.25 18.74 -20.97
N TYR A 100 -3.78 19.14 -19.78
CA TYR A 100 -2.36 19.04 -19.42
C TYR A 100 -1.88 17.60 -19.42
N LEU A 101 -2.59 16.69 -18.76
CA LEU A 101 -2.24 15.26 -18.70
C LEU A 101 -2.16 14.62 -20.10
N THR A 102 -3.11 14.95 -20.97
CA THR A 102 -3.13 14.45 -22.36
C THR A 102 -1.88 14.92 -23.10
N ARG A 103 -1.54 16.19 -23.01
CA ARG A 103 -0.34 16.75 -23.67
C ARG A 103 0.96 16.11 -23.14
N VAL A 104 1.06 15.92 -21.81
CA VAL A 104 2.24 15.26 -21.20
C VAL A 104 2.37 13.85 -21.79
N ARG A 105 1.30 13.07 -21.76
CA ARG A 105 1.31 11.68 -22.24
C ARG A 105 1.65 11.58 -23.72
N GLU A 106 1.10 12.44 -24.57
CA GLU A 106 1.40 12.47 -26.00
C GLU A 106 2.88 12.77 -26.26
N GLU A 107 3.47 13.68 -25.48
CA GLU A 107 4.89 14.04 -25.62
C GLU A 107 5.78 12.91 -25.12
N VAL A 108 5.43 12.28 -24.01
CA VAL A 108 6.15 11.12 -23.47
C VAL A 108 6.13 9.96 -24.45
N LEU A 109 4.98 9.62 -25.04
CA LEU A 109 4.87 8.55 -26.03
C LEU A 109 5.69 8.85 -27.29
N ARG A 110 5.65 10.10 -27.79
CA ARG A 110 6.51 10.51 -28.92
C ARG A 110 7.99 10.34 -28.58
N PHE A 111 8.39 10.75 -27.38
CA PHE A 111 9.77 10.61 -26.93
C PHE A 111 10.15 9.12 -26.84
N MET A 112 9.34 8.27 -26.21
CA MET A 112 9.61 6.84 -26.07
C MET A 112 9.89 6.17 -27.42
N HIS A 113 9.08 6.46 -28.43
CA HIS A 113 9.29 5.91 -29.79
C HIS A 113 10.51 6.51 -30.53
N SER A 114 11.06 7.61 -30.05
CA SER A 114 12.25 8.25 -30.61
C SER A 114 13.55 7.87 -29.90
N ILE A 115 13.48 7.10 -28.82
CA ILE A 115 14.65 6.72 -28.02
C ILE A 115 15.55 5.80 -28.86
N ASP A 116 16.76 6.26 -29.14
CA ASP A 116 17.86 5.44 -29.59
C ASP A 116 18.78 5.20 -28.39
N ASP A 117 18.39 4.25 -27.54
CA ASP A 117 19.07 4.01 -26.27
C ASP A 117 20.34 3.19 -26.48
N ASP A 118 21.48 3.86 -26.39
CA ASP A 118 22.80 3.24 -26.38
C ASP A 118 23.21 2.67 -25.00
N GLY A 119 22.28 2.72 -24.02
CA GLY A 119 22.49 2.29 -22.63
C GLY A 119 23.27 3.29 -21.78
N SER A 120 23.52 4.51 -22.29
CA SER A 120 24.31 5.51 -21.59
C SER A 120 23.54 6.23 -20.47
N HIS A 121 22.21 6.42 -20.63
CA HIS A 121 21.42 7.14 -19.66
C HIS A 121 20.92 6.21 -18.53
N PRO A 122 21.33 6.43 -17.26
CA PRO A 122 21.01 5.49 -16.17
C PRO A 122 19.50 5.24 -15.98
N LEU A 123 18.66 6.27 -16.13
CA LEU A 123 17.22 6.19 -15.97
C LEU A 123 16.50 5.46 -17.12
N LEU A 124 17.13 5.31 -18.28
CA LEU A 124 16.56 4.52 -19.40
C LEU A 124 16.91 3.05 -19.33
N ARG A 125 17.93 2.70 -18.54
CA ARG A 125 18.39 1.31 -18.44
C ARG A 125 17.24 0.39 -17.99
N ASN A 126 16.92 -0.60 -18.80
CA ASN A 126 15.81 -1.55 -18.63
C ASN A 126 14.43 -0.86 -18.46
N GLY A 127 14.26 0.37 -18.95
CA GLY A 127 13.01 1.10 -18.81
C GLY A 127 12.74 1.69 -17.41
N TYR A 128 13.74 1.77 -16.53
CA TYR A 128 13.60 2.14 -15.12
C TYR A 128 12.70 3.35 -14.87
N VAL A 129 12.88 4.45 -15.60
CA VAL A 129 12.09 5.68 -15.39
C VAL A 129 10.61 5.48 -15.70
N PHE A 130 10.29 4.64 -16.66
CA PHE A 130 8.91 4.37 -17.04
C PHE A 130 8.21 3.49 -15.99
N ASP A 131 8.89 2.45 -15.50
CA ASP A 131 8.39 1.64 -14.39
C ASP A 131 8.20 2.48 -13.13
N MET A 132 9.15 3.34 -12.81
CA MET A 132 9.07 4.27 -11.67
C MET A 132 7.83 5.18 -11.78
N VAL A 133 7.58 5.76 -12.94
CA VAL A 133 6.44 6.65 -13.16
C VAL A 133 5.12 5.90 -13.08
N VAL A 134 5.04 4.70 -13.64
CA VAL A 134 3.86 3.84 -13.54
C VAL A 134 3.59 3.41 -12.10
N GLU A 135 4.60 2.94 -11.37
CA GLU A 135 4.43 2.53 -9.98
C GLU A 135 4.10 3.71 -9.06
N HIS A 136 4.63 4.91 -9.35
CA HIS A 136 4.25 6.12 -8.65
C HIS A 136 2.74 6.43 -8.87
N GLU A 137 2.24 6.31 -10.08
CA GLU A 137 0.80 6.47 -10.36
C GLU A 137 -0.03 5.40 -9.63
N TYR A 138 0.45 4.16 -9.55
CA TYR A 138 -0.18 3.08 -8.78
C TYR A 138 -0.26 3.37 -7.27
N GLN A 139 0.80 3.92 -6.68
CA GLN A 139 0.77 4.37 -5.28
C GLN A 139 -0.24 5.51 -5.07
N HIS A 140 -0.37 6.41 -6.06
CA HIS A 140 -1.39 7.45 -6.03
C HIS A 140 -2.81 6.92 -6.21
N GLN A 141 -3.04 5.84 -6.96
CA GLN A 141 -4.35 5.17 -7.02
C GLN A 141 -4.74 4.62 -5.64
N GLU A 142 -3.83 4.01 -4.92
CA GLU A 142 -4.10 3.57 -3.54
C GLU A 142 -4.32 4.74 -2.59
N THR A 143 -3.54 5.81 -2.70
CA THR A 143 -3.77 7.05 -1.94
C THR A 143 -5.16 7.64 -2.23
N LEU A 144 -5.58 7.66 -3.50
CA LEU A 144 -6.93 8.08 -3.88
C LEU A 144 -8.00 7.20 -3.25
N ALA A 145 -7.78 5.88 -3.18
CA ALA A 145 -8.70 4.97 -2.50
C ALA A 145 -8.82 5.30 -1.00
N TYR A 146 -7.71 5.64 -0.32
CA TYR A 146 -7.76 6.14 1.07
C TYR A 146 -8.61 7.40 1.20
N LEU A 147 -8.41 8.36 0.30
CA LEU A 147 -9.15 9.62 0.32
C LEU A 147 -10.64 9.42 0.00
N LEU A 148 -10.96 8.56 -0.95
CA LEU A 148 -12.33 8.16 -1.25
C LEU A 148 -13.00 7.46 -0.06
N GLN A 149 -12.28 6.60 0.65
CA GLN A 149 -12.79 5.93 1.85
C GLN A 149 -13.13 6.93 2.97
N LEU A 150 -12.40 8.05 3.06
CA LEU A 150 -12.66 9.11 4.03
C LEU A 150 -13.92 9.93 3.69
N LEU A 151 -14.31 10.03 2.42
CA LEU A 151 -15.56 10.65 2.05
C LEU A 151 -16.76 9.80 2.52
N ALA A 152 -17.84 10.46 2.91
CA ALA A 152 -19.06 9.77 3.26
C ALA A 152 -19.61 8.96 2.05
N PRO A 153 -20.20 7.77 2.28
CA PRO A 153 -20.67 6.92 1.19
C PRO A 153 -21.64 7.61 0.23
N GLU A 154 -22.51 8.49 0.73
CA GLU A 154 -23.50 9.25 -0.04
C GLU A 154 -22.90 10.28 -1.00
N LEU A 155 -21.63 10.61 -0.87
CA LEU A 155 -20.90 11.49 -1.79
C LEU A 155 -20.31 10.75 -2.99
N LYS A 156 -20.48 9.43 -3.03
CA LYS A 156 -19.87 8.55 -4.03
C LYS A 156 -20.92 7.72 -4.76
N VAL A 157 -20.58 7.33 -5.99
CA VAL A 157 -21.37 6.40 -6.80
C VAL A 157 -20.56 5.15 -7.13
N ARG A 158 -21.24 4.03 -7.28
CA ARG A 158 -20.63 2.84 -7.91
C ARG A 158 -20.59 3.06 -9.43
N SER A 159 -19.54 2.65 -10.06
CA SER A 159 -19.40 2.64 -11.52
C SER A 159 -19.24 1.18 -12.01
N GLN A 160 -19.23 0.98 -13.32
CA GLN A 160 -18.96 -0.34 -13.90
C GLN A 160 -17.60 -0.93 -13.44
N HIS A 161 -16.65 -0.07 -13.10
CA HIS A 161 -15.33 -0.47 -12.59
C HIS A 161 -15.34 -0.86 -11.11
N THR A 162 -16.47 -0.64 -10.41
CA THR A 162 -16.64 -0.96 -8.98
C THR A 162 -17.64 -2.08 -8.74
N GLU A 163 -18.19 -2.68 -9.80
CA GLU A 163 -19.01 -3.89 -9.67
C GLU A 163 -18.12 -5.05 -9.25
N ALA A 164 -18.32 -5.51 -8.01
CA ALA A 164 -17.58 -6.63 -7.46
C ALA A 164 -17.78 -7.89 -8.31
N ALA A 165 -16.75 -8.67 -8.48
CA ALA A 165 -16.89 -10.06 -8.89
C ALA A 165 -17.87 -10.76 -7.92
N ALA A 166 -18.64 -11.74 -8.41
CA ALA A 166 -19.65 -12.42 -7.60
C ALA A 166 -19.08 -12.81 -6.22
N PRO A 167 -19.78 -12.52 -5.10
CA PRO A 167 -19.24 -12.71 -3.77
C PRO A 167 -18.74 -14.15 -3.59
N HIS A 168 -17.51 -14.28 -3.12
CA HIS A 168 -16.97 -15.57 -2.72
C HIS A 168 -17.80 -16.09 -1.54
N SER A 169 -18.70 -17.02 -1.81
CA SER A 169 -19.42 -17.75 -0.76
C SER A 169 -18.44 -18.72 -0.11
N SER A 170 -17.71 -18.27 0.90
CA SER A 170 -16.97 -19.18 1.76
C SER A 170 -17.97 -19.82 2.74
N LEU A 171 -18.30 -21.09 2.51
CA LEU A 171 -19.09 -21.93 3.43
C LEU A 171 -18.27 -22.37 4.66
N LEU A 172 -17.13 -21.78 4.91
CA LEU A 172 -16.28 -22.15 6.04
C LEU A 172 -16.68 -21.34 7.28
N THR A 173 -17.47 -21.98 8.14
CA THR A 173 -17.87 -21.50 9.47
C THR A 173 -16.77 -21.63 10.52
N HIS A 174 -15.53 -21.87 10.14
CA HIS A 174 -14.41 -21.90 11.06
C HIS A 174 -13.76 -20.53 11.16
N HIS A 175 -13.93 -19.87 12.30
CA HIS A 175 -13.03 -18.80 12.71
C HIS A 175 -11.64 -19.41 12.90
N PRO A 176 -10.57 -18.84 12.25
CA PRO A 176 -9.21 -19.29 12.52
C PRO A 176 -8.95 -19.18 14.02
N SER A 177 -8.49 -20.26 14.62
CA SER A 177 -8.18 -20.26 16.05
C SER A 177 -6.93 -19.41 16.30
N LEU A 178 -6.88 -18.66 17.41
CA LEU A 178 -5.69 -17.98 17.93
C LEU A 178 -4.45 -18.90 18.04
N SER A 179 -4.66 -20.22 17.99
CA SER A 179 -3.62 -21.24 18.00
C SER A 179 -3.08 -21.62 16.62
N ASP A 180 -3.64 -21.10 15.52
CA ASP A 180 -3.20 -21.47 14.16
C ASP A 180 -1.99 -20.65 13.72
N MET A 181 -0.86 -20.95 14.37
CA MET A 181 0.44 -20.38 14.03
C MET A 181 1.29 -21.38 13.26
N VAL A 182 1.99 -20.91 12.24
CA VAL A 182 2.97 -21.70 11.51
C VAL A 182 4.36 -21.49 12.09
N TYR A 183 5.17 -22.55 12.15
CA TYR A 183 6.56 -22.46 12.57
C TYR A 183 7.45 -22.14 11.36
N ILE A 184 8.24 -21.08 11.46
CA ILE A 184 9.26 -20.68 10.49
C ILE A 184 10.64 -20.99 11.07
N PRO A 185 11.42 -21.91 10.44
CA PRO A 185 12.73 -22.30 10.94
C PRO A 185 13.73 -21.13 10.95
N GLY A 186 14.59 -21.09 11.96
CA GLY A 186 15.71 -20.18 12.00
C GLY A 186 16.69 -20.39 10.84
N GLY A 187 17.59 -19.43 10.66
CA GLY A 187 18.67 -19.43 9.68
C GLY A 187 18.62 -18.24 8.73
N ALA A 188 19.62 -18.16 7.88
CA ALA A 188 19.78 -17.08 6.92
C ALA A 188 18.66 -17.05 5.87
N CYS A 189 18.24 -15.85 5.51
CA CYS A 189 17.36 -15.59 4.38
C CYS A 189 17.74 -14.27 3.70
N GLU A 190 17.44 -14.16 2.41
CA GLU A 190 17.63 -12.91 1.68
C GLU A 190 16.40 -12.02 1.85
N ILE A 191 16.63 -10.74 2.15
CA ILE A 191 15.61 -9.69 2.12
C ILE A 191 16.04 -8.57 1.18
N GLY A 192 15.07 -7.76 0.71
CA GLY A 192 15.32 -6.71 -0.27
C GLY A 192 15.25 -7.20 -1.71
N SER A 193 15.75 -6.40 -2.66
CA SER A 193 15.63 -6.67 -4.10
C SER A 193 16.89 -6.29 -4.86
N TYR A 194 17.16 -7.02 -5.96
CA TYR A 194 18.22 -6.67 -6.93
C TYR A 194 17.79 -5.57 -7.92
N GLY A 195 16.57 -5.02 -7.78
CA GLY A 195 16.08 -3.97 -8.66
C GLY A 195 15.56 -4.44 -10.02
N TYR A 196 15.34 -5.72 -10.22
CA TYR A 196 14.81 -6.27 -11.47
C TYR A 196 13.47 -7.00 -11.25
N PRO A 197 12.46 -6.77 -12.10
CA PRO A 197 12.40 -5.78 -13.19
C PRO A 197 12.48 -4.34 -12.71
N PHE A 198 11.93 -3.99 -11.54
CA PHE A 198 12.01 -2.70 -10.88
C PHE A 198 11.95 -2.87 -9.36
N ALA A 199 12.68 -2.03 -8.61
CA ALA A 199 12.52 -1.81 -7.18
C ALA A 199 12.96 -0.40 -6.81
N TYR A 200 12.35 0.14 -5.76
CA TYR A 200 12.78 1.41 -5.18
C TYR A 200 14.11 1.28 -4.43
N ASP A 201 14.77 2.40 -4.21
CA ASP A 201 16.05 2.47 -3.51
C ASP A 201 16.01 1.88 -2.10
N ASN A 202 14.90 2.07 -1.37
CA ASN A 202 14.74 1.55 -0.02
C ASN A 202 14.58 0.01 0.06
N GLU A 203 14.33 -0.64 -1.08
CA GLU A 203 14.31 -2.10 -1.20
C GLU A 203 15.71 -2.68 -1.48
N GLN A 204 16.71 -1.82 -1.68
CA GLN A 204 18.05 -2.18 -2.17
C GLN A 204 19.16 -1.75 -1.19
N PRO A 205 20.31 -2.43 -1.24
CA PRO A 205 20.56 -3.70 -1.93
C PRO A 205 19.92 -4.90 -1.19
N PRO A 206 19.71 -6.03 -1.88
CA PRO A 206 19.36 -7.26 -1.18
C PRO A 206 20.54 -7.72 -0.31
N HIS A 207 20.21 -8.30 0.84
CA HIS A 207 21.23 -8.76 1.77
C HIS A 207 20.75 -9.95 2.61
N MET A 208 21.68 -10.74 3.09
CA MET A 208 21.39 -11.87 3.95
C MET A 208 21.18 -11.42 5.39
N VAL A 209 20.13 -11.93 6.02
CA VAL A 209 19.81 -11.68 7.43
C VAL A 209 19.63 -13.02 8.14
N GLU A 210 20.26 -13.17 9.30
CA GLU A 210 19.97 -14.29 10.21
C GLU A 210 18.69 -13.98 10.99
N VAL A 211 17.74 -14.89 10.93
CA VAL A 211 16.47 -14.82 11.65
C VAL A 211 16.34 -16.04 12.53
N ASP A 212 16.12 -15.85 13.83
CA ASP A 212 15.86 -16.95 14.76
C ASP A 212 14.57 -17.69 14.38
N GLY A 213 14.41 -18.94 14.81
CA GLY A 213 13.16 -19.66 14.62
C GLY A 213 12.02 -18.96 15.38
N PHE A 214 10.87 -18.85 14.74
CA PHE A 214 9.71 -18.19 15.32
C PHE A 214 8.39 -18.81 14.84
N ARG A 215 7.30 -18.43 15.46
CA ARG A 215 5.95 -18.76 15.01
C ARG A 215 5.27 -17.50 14.49
N MET A 216 4.47 -17.63 13.43
CA MET A 216 3.70 -16.54 12.85
C MET A 216 2.24 -16.97 12.68
N ASP A 217 1.29 -16.08 12.93
CA ASP A 217 -0.11 -16.33 12.64
C ASP A 217 -0.29 -16.69 11.16
N ARG A 218 -1.00 -17.78 10.89
CA ARG A 218 -1.31 -18.21 9.53
C ARG A 218 -2.07 -17.13 8.75
N TYR A 219 -2.99 -16.44 9.42
CA TYR A 219 -3.87 -15.43 8.87
C TYR A 219 -3.60 -14.07 9.51
N PRO A 220 -3.96 -12.95 8.84
CA PRO A 220 -4.06 -11.65 9.50
C PRO A 220 -5.06 -11.71 10.67
N VAL A 221 -4.87 -10.85 11.68
CA VAL A 221 -5.84 -10.70 12.77
C VAL A 221 -7.19 -10.26 12.19
N THR A 222 -8.22 -11.00 12.55
CA THR A 222 -9.58 -10.77 12.04
C THR A 222 -10.30 -9.66 12.80
N SER A 223 -11.30 -9.08 12.16
CA SER A 223 -12.21 -8.10 12.78
C SER A 223 -12.97 -8.69 13.98
N GLY A 224 -13.31 -9.98 13.94
CA GLY A 224 -13.94 -10.68 15.07
C GLY A 224 -13.04 -10.73 16.28
N GLU A 225 -11.80 -11.21 16.11
CA GLU A 225 -10.80 -11.26 17.18
C GLU A 225 -10.50 -9.87 17.75
N TYR A 226 -10.44 -8.85 16.88
CA TYR A 226 -10.22 -7.49 17.32
C TYR A 226 -11.42 -6.91 18.09
N ALA A 227 -12.65 -7.27 17.74
CA ALA A 227 -13.85 -6.90 18.51
C ALA A 227 -13.84 -7.54 19.92
N GLU A 228 -13.33 -8.76 20.06
CA GLU A 228 -13.12 -9.40 21.38
C GLU A 228 -12.08 -8.65 22.22
N PHE A 229 -10.97 -8.20 21.61
CA PHE A 229 -9.99 -7.33 22.28
C PHE A 229 -10.63 -6.04 22.82
N ILE A 230 -11.47 -5.38 22.01
CA ILE A 230 -12.21 -4.18 22.46
C ILE A 230 -13.14 -4.53 23.61
N ALA A 231 -13.91 -5.62 23.51
CA ALA A 231 -14.86 -6.05 24.53
C ALA A 231 -14.18 -6.42 25.85
N ALA A 232 -12.98 -6.98 25.80
CA ALA A 232 -12.14 -7.30 26.95
C ALA A 232 -11.46 -6.05 27.58
N GLY A 233 -11.76 -4.85 27.10
CA GLY A 233 -11.22 -3.61 27.65
C GLY A 233 -9.85 -3.22 27.09
N GLY A 234 -9.48 -3.68 25.90
CA GLY A 234 -8.19 -3.42 25.29
C GLY A 234 -7.82 -1.94 25.19
N TYR A 235 -8.80 -1.07 24.91
CA TYR A 235 -8.60 0.39 24.86
C TYR A 235 -8.59 1.07 26.22
N THR A 236 -8.93 0.39 27.30
CA THR A 236 -8.96 0.95 28.68
C THR A 236 -7.89 0.36 29.58
N THR A 237 -7.23 -0.72 29.18
CA THR A 237 -6.19 -1.41 29.93
C THR A 237 -4.83 -0.81 29.62
N ARG A 238 -4.37 0.12 30.49
CA ARG A 238 -3.13 0.90 30.29
C ARG A 238 -1.89 0.03 30.07
N SER A 239 -1.79 -1.13 30.72
CA SER A 239 -0.61 -2.01 30.65
C SER A 239 -0.39 -2.63 29.25
N LEU A 240 -1.39 -2.63 28.39
CA LEU A 240 -1.28 -3.12 27.01
C LEU A 240 -0.58 -2.12 26.07
N TRP A 241 -0.52 -0.85 26.47
CA TRP A 241 -0.01 0.23 25.62
C TRP A 241 1.39 0.67 26.06
N SER A 242 2.22 1.08 25.10
CA SER A 242 3.42 1.87 25.41
C SER A 242 3.02 3.27 25.91
N ASP A 243 3.95 4.00 26.53
CA ASP A 243 3.68 5.37 26.99
C ASP A 243 3.29 6.28 25.82
N ALA A 244 4.02 6.18 24.70
CA ALA A 244 3.70 6.94 23.49
C ALA A 244 2.35 6.56 22.88
N GLY A 245 2.05 5.26 22.81
CA GLY A 245 0.77 4.77 22.28
C GLY A 245 -0.42 5.17 23.13
N TRP A 246 -0.27 5.13 24.46
CA TRP A 246 -1.32 5.59 25.37
C TRP A 246 -1.55 7.10 25.23
N ALA A 247 -0.49 7.90 25.24
CA ALA A 247 -0.59 9.34 25.09
C ALA A 247 -1.26 9.71 23.74
N TRP A 248 -0.85 9.07 22.65
CA TRP A 248 -1.46 9.25 21.33
C TRP A 248 -2.95 8.89 21.33
N LYS A 249 -3.32 7.74 21.94
CA LYS A 249 -4.70 7.28 22.03
C LYS A 249 -5.58 8.25 22.81
N GLU A 250 -5.13 8.75 23.95
CA GLU A 250 -5.86 9.72 24.79
C GLU A 250 -5.99 11.07 24.05
N GLN A 251 -4.91 11.56 23.44
CA GLN A 251 -4.91 12.83 22.71
C GLN A 251 -5.89 12.84 21.53
N ASN A 252 -6.07 11.70 20.87
CA ASN A 252 -6.93 11.55 19.70
C ASN A 252 -8.29 10.90 20.00
N ASP A 253 -8.61 10.67 21.28
CA ASP A 253 -9.84 9.99 21.74
C ASP A 253 -10.13 8.67 21.00
N VAL A 254 -9.08 7.86 20.78
CA VAL A 254 -9.18 6.61 20.02
C VAL A 254 -9.78 5.51 20.89
N ARG A 255 -10.87 4.89 20.42
CA ARG A 255 -11.62 3.86 21.15
C ARG A 255 -11.98 2.62 20.34
N ALA A 256 -11.72 2.65 19.04
CA ALA A 256 -11.97 1.57 18.10
C ALA A 256 -11.21 1.84 16.77
N PRO A 257 -11.09 0.90 15.85
CA PRO A 257 -10.56 1.13 14.49
C PRO A 257 -11.27 2.31 13.79
N LEU A 258 -10.54 3.03 12.92
CA LEU A 258 -10.98 4.32 12.33
C LEU A 258 -12.37 4.28 11.71
N TYR A 259 -12.71 3.18 11.03
CA TYR A 259 -13.95 3.07 10.26
C TYR A 259 -15.07 2.37 11.03
N TRP A 260 -14.85 2.02 12.32
CA TRP A 260 -15.84 1.31 13.12
C TRP A 260 -16.68 2.28 13.95
N SER A 261 -17.98 2.01 14.01
CA SER A 261 -18.95 2.77 14.79
C SER A 261 -19.98 1.85 15.43
N ARG A 262 -20.61 2.29 16.51
CA ARG A 262 -21.78 1.64 17.09
C ARG A 262 -22.66 2.66 17.81
N ALA A 263 -23.97 2.45 17.73
CA ALA A 263 -24.92 3.38 18.34
C ALA A 263 -24.90 3.34 19.87
N ARG A 264 -24.66 2.16 20.47
CA ARG A 264 -24.54 1.92 21.92
C ARG A 264 -23.48 0.84 22.16
N ASN A 265 -23.04 0.72 23.41
CA ASN A 265 -22.02 -0.29 23.78
C ASN A 265 -22.44 -1.74 23.53
N ASP A 266 -23.74 -2.04 23.56
CA ASP A 266 -24.35 -3.36 23.32
C ASP A 266 -24.79 -3.57 21.88
N SER A 267 -24.71 -2.53 21.03
CA SER A 267 -25.09 -2.65 19.62
C SER A 267 -23.97 -3.32 18.80
N PRO A 268 -24.34 -4.05 17.72
CA PRO A 268 -23.35 -4.57 16.79
C PRO A 268 -22.47 -3.46 16.22
N TRP A 269 -21.21 -3.79 15.98
CA TRP A 269 -20.32 -2.89 15.26
C TRP A 269 -20.77 -2.72 13.81
N ARG A 270 -20.68 -1.49 13.34
CA ARG A 270 -20.83 -1.14 11.93
C ARG A 270 -19.49 -0.67 11.39
N VAL A 271 -19.24 -0.96 10.14
CA VAL A 271 -18.01 -0.57 9.43
C VAL A 271 -18.39 0.27 8.23
N ARG A 272 -17.76 1.44 8.11
CA ARG A 272 -17.85 2.26 6.91
C ARG A 272 -16.89 1.71 5.87
N GLU A 273 -17.44 1.12 4.84
CA GLU A 273 -16.73 0.65 3.66
C GLU A 273 -16.73 1.72 2.56
N MET A 274 -16.15 1.41 1.42
CA MET A 274 -15.98 2.40 0.34
C MET A 274 -17.30 3.07 -0.06
N PHE A 275 -18.38 2.31 -0.24
CA PHE A 275 -19.65 2.81 -0.78
C PHE A 275 -20.85 2.66 0.18
N GLU A 276 -20.68 2.08 1.33
CA GLU A 276 -21.77 1.83 2.27
C GLU A 276 -21.27 1.61 3.70
N GLU A 277 -22.20 1.65 4.65
CA GLU A 277 -21.97 1.16 6.00
C GLU A 277 -22.59 -0.22 6.19
N THR A 278 -21.79 -1.21 6.57
CA THR A 278 -22.23 -2.59 6.77
C THR A 278 -22.12 -3.00 8.23
N THR A 279 -22.71 -4.15 8.57
CA THR A 279 -22.38 -4.83 9.82
C THR A 279 -20.96 -5.40 9.73
N LEU A 280 -20.23 -5.38 10.84
CA LEU A 280 -18.89 -5.94 10.93
C LEU A 280 -18.85 -7.38 10.40
N ARG A 281 -17.95 -7.63 9.45
CA ARG A 281 -17.63 -8.97 8.94
C ARG A 281 -16.50 -9.56 9.77
N ALA A 282 -16.82 -10.49 10.65
CA ALA A 282 -15.91 -10.99 11.66
C ALA A 282 -14.70 -11.74 11.10
N ASP A 283 -14.84 -12.36 9.91
CA ASP A 283 -13.83 -13.15 9.21
C ASP A 283 -12.92 -12.34 8.24
N HIS A 284 -13.15 -11.04 8.13
CA HIS A 284 -12.27 -10.15 7.37
C HIS A 284 -11.10 -9.65 8.22
N PRO A 285 -9.94 -9.30 7.63
CA PRO A 285 -8.85 -8.69 8.39
C PRO A 285 -9.30 -7.38 9.02
N VAL A 286 -8.88 -7.11 10.26
CA VAL A 286 -9.06 -5.79 10.85
C VAL A 286 -8.24 -4.77 10.07
N THR A 287 -8.85 -3.64 9.71
CA THR A 287 -8.18 -2.51 9.06
C THR A 287 -8.55 -1.18 9.74
N GLY A 288 -7.84 -0.12 9.38
CA GLY A 288 -8.03 1.18 10.02
C GLY A 288 -7.47 1.25 11.44
N VAL A 289 -6.47 0.45 11.73
CA VAL A 289 -5.72 0.41 12.98
C VAL A 289 -4.33 1.01 12.81
N SER A 290 -3.86 1.73 13.82
CA SER A 290 -2.50 2.25 13.91
C SER A 290 -1.51 1.16 14.36
N TRP A 291 -0.22 1.42 14.21
CA TRP A 291 0.82 0.59 14.79
C TRP A 291 0.69 0.45 16.32
N HIS A 292 0.30 1.53 17.00
CA HIS A 292 0.06 1.50 18.45
C HIS A 292 -1.06 0.55 18.85
N GLU A 293 -2.14 0.53 18.08
CA GLU A 293 -3.29 -0.37 18.26
C GLU A 293 -2.90 -1.82 18.01
N ALA A 294 -2.14 -2.08 16.94
CA ALA A 294 -1.61 -3.41 16.61
C ALA A 294 -0.69 -3.94 17.73
N MET A 295 0.20 -3.10 18.25
CA MET A 295 1.06 -3.46 19.39
C MET A 295 0.29 -3.75 20.68
N ALA A 296 -0.78 -3.00 20.95
CA ALA A 296 -1.61 -3.23 22.13
C ALA A 296 -2.37 -4.56 22.03
N TYR A 297 -2.91 -4.87 20.85
CA TYR A 297 -3.53 -6.17 20.59
C TYR A 297 -2.52 -7.33 20.75
N ALA A 298 -1.34 -7.20 20.12
CA ALA A 298 -0.31 -8.24 20.22
C ALA A 298 0.05 -8.56 21.68
N ARG A 299 0.19 -7.55 22.53
CA ARG A 299 0.40 -7.75 23.99
C ARG A 299 -0.79 -8.40 24.68
N PHE A 300 -2.00 -8.04 24.29
CA PHE A 300 -3.22 -8.64 24.85
C PHE A 300 -3.26 -10.15 24.64
N VAL A 301 -2.84 -10.63 23.47
CA VAL A 301 -2.78 -12.07 23.15
C VAL A 301 -1.43 -12.71 23.49
N ALA A 302 -0.58 -12.03 24.29
CA ALA A 302 0.77 -12.48 24.67
C ALA A 302 1.67 -12.84 23.49
N LYS A 303 1.54 -12.09 22.39
CA LYS A 303 2.35 -12.16 21.16
C LYS A 303 3.04 -10.82 20.89
N ARG A 304 3.71 -10.71 19.79
CA ARG A 304 4.35 -9.50 19.27
C ARG A 304 4.05 -9.29 17.78
N LEU A 305 4.34 -8.11 17.25
CA LEU A 305 4.41 -7.95 15.79
C LEU A 305 5.69 -8.62 15.25
N PRO A 306 5.65 -9.16 14.04
CA PRO A 306 6.87 -9.63 13.36
C PRO A 306 7.80 -8.46 13.04
N SER A 307 9.09 -8.70 13.04
CA SER A 307 10.04 -7.81 12.37
C SER A 307 9.82 -7.85 10.86
N GLU A 308 10.31 -6.85 10.13
CA GLU A 308 10.29 -6.85 8.67
C GLU A 308 10.98 -8.09 8.07
N ALA A 309 12.13 -8.47 8.63
CA ALA A 309 12.88 -9.63 8.16
C ALA A 309 12.12 -10.95 8.41
N GLU A 310 11.48 -11.11 9.57
CA GLU A 310 10.61 -12.26 9.85
C GLU A 310 9.42 -12.31 8.90
N TRP A 311 8.78 -11.15 8.66
CA TRP A 311 7.65 -11.06 7.75
C TRP A 311 8.06 -11.45 6.32
N GLU A 312 9.15 -10.88 5.81
CA GLU A 312 9.61 -11.11 4.44
C GLU A 312 10.10 -12.56 4.26
N LYS A 313 10.78 -13.13 5.26
CA LYS A 313 11.13 -14.55 5.27
C LYS A 313 9.89 -15.44 5.19
N ALA A 314 8.89 -15.18 6.02
CA ALA A 314 7.66 -15.97 6.05
C ALA A 314 6.87 -15.87 4.73
N ALA A 315 6.92 -14.72 4.07
CA ALA A 315 6.21 -14.44 2.83
C ALA A 315 6.89 -15.05 1.60
N SER A 316 8.22 -14.93 1.50
CA SER A 316 8.93 -15.11 0.23
C SER A 316 9.98 -16.20 0.22
N TRP A 317 10.55 -16.57 1.37
CA TRP A 317 11.67 -17.50 1.41
C TRP A 317 11.22 -18.96 1.32
N SER A 318 11.82 -19.70 0.40
CA SER A 318 11.65 -21.15 0.30
C SER A 318 12.88 -21.87 0.82
N ALA A 319 12.76 -22.55 1.96
CA ALA A 319 13.85 -23.35 2.51
C ALA A 319 14.20 -24.54 1.62
N ALA A 320 13.29 -25.04 0.82
CA ALA A 320 13.49 -26.17 -0.09
C ALA A 320 14.37 -25.80 -1.28
N SER A 321 14.13 -24.61 -1.90
CA SER A 321 14.91 -24.11 -3.04
C SER A 321 16.05 -23.19 -2.63
N GLN A 322 16.14 -22.77 -1.37
CA GLN A 322 17.09 -21.76 -0.88
C GLN A 322 17.02 -20.48 -1.72
N SER A 323 15.81 -20.07 -2.06
CA SER A 323 15.56 -18.90 -2.92
C SER A 323 14.37 -18.10 -2.41
N LYS A 324 14.38 -16.83 -2.78
CA LYS A 324 13.32 -15.89 -2.51
C LYS A 324 12.36 -15.79 -3.71
N HIS A 325 11.06 -15.78 -3.43
CA HIS A 325 10.03 -15.54 -4.42
C HIS A 325 9.60 -14.07 -4.43
N ARG A 326 9.17 -13.60 -5.59
CA ARG A 326 8.70 -12.22 -5.77
C ARG A 326 7.40 -11.95 -5.02
N PHE A 327 6.45 -12.88 -5.05
CA PHE A 327 5.17 -12.83 -4.35
C PHE A 327 5.06 -13.97 -3.35
N SER A 328 4.10 -13.91 -2.44
CA SER A 328 3.90 -14.97 -1.47
C SER A 328 3.56 -16.33 -2.11
N TRP A 329 2.87 -16.31 -3.24
CA TRP A 329 2.49 -17.52 -3.99
C TRP A 329 3.55 -18.00 -4.98
N GLY A 330 4.71 -17.33 -5.12
CA GLY A 330 5.76 -17.65 -6.08
C GLY A 330 6.07 -16.48 -7.02
N ASP A 331 6.60 -16.79 -8.21
CA ASP A 331 7.08 -15.79 -9.16
C ASP A 331 6.15 -15.55 -10.34
N ASP A 332 5.09 -16.35 -10.50
CA ASP A 332 4.14 -16.22 -11.61
C ASP A 332 3.16 -15.06 -11.37
N PRO A 333 3.26 -13.94 -12.13
CA PRO A 333 2.34 -12.81 -12.01
C PRO A 333 0.96 -13.10 -12.61
N THR A 334 0.80 -14.19 -13.35
CA THR A 334 -0.46 -14.53 -14.03
C THR A 334 -1.39 -15.40 -13.19
N CYS A 335 -0.95 -15.86 -12.01
CA CYS A 335 -1.78 -16.62 -11.09
C CYS A 335 -3.01 -15.81 -10.72
N GLN A 336 -4.19 -16.36 -11.03
CA GLN A 336 -5.48 -15.74 -10.71
C GLN A 336 -6.04 -16.29 -9.40
N ARG A 337 -6.78 -15.45 -8.67
CA ARG A 337 -7.51 -15.85 -7.44
C ARG A 337 -6.62 -16.32 -6.27
N VAL A 338 -5.36 -15.94 -6.28
CA VAL A 338 -4.42 -16.26 -5.20
C VAL A 338 -4.34 -15.16 -4.15
N ALA A 339 -4.86 -13.96 -4.45
CA ALA A 339 -4.87 -12.81 -3.55
C ALA A 339 -5.93 -11.79 -3.97
N ASN A 340 -6.32 -10.92 -3.04
CA ASN A 340 -7.18 -9.78 -3.30
C ASN A 340 -6.32 -8.52 -3.51
N TYR A 341 -6.25 -8.03 -4.76
CA TYR A 341 -5.43 -6.90 -5.18
C TYR A 341 -5.97 -6.27 -6.47
N ASN A 342 -5.35 -5.22 -6.99
CA ASN A 342 -5.74 -4.54 -8.24
C ASN A 342 -7.17 -4.00 -8.23
N PHE A 343 -7.76 -3.70 -7.08
CA PHE A 343 -9.17 -3.29 -6.96
C PHE A 343 -10.15 -4.37 -7.48
N ALA A 344 -9.75 -5.65 -7.43
CA ALA A 344 -10.64 -6.75 -7.82
C ALA A 344 -11.91 -6.75 -6.97
N GLU A 345 -11.74 -6.51 -5.67
CA GLU A 345 -12.79 -6.13 -4.73
C GLU A 345 -12.53 -4.71 -4.21
N TRP A 346 -13.56 -3.90 -4.02
CA TRP A 346 -13.43 -2.57 -3.42
C TRP A 346 -13.52 -2.63 -1.90
N GLY A 347 -12.75 -3.52 -1.32
CA GLY A 347 -12.70 -3.82 0.11
C GLY A 347 -11.92 -5.10 0.37
N THR A 348 -11.84 -5.48 1.63
CA THR A 348 -11.19 -6.74 2.03
C THR A 348 -12.05 -7.96 1.74
N THR A 349 -11.44 -9.13 1.65
CA THR A 349 -12.09 -10.46 1.59
C THR A 349 -11.85 -11.21 2.89
N PRO A 350 -12.64 -12.28 3.18
CA PRO A 350 -12.36 -13.17 4.31
C PRO A 350 -10.91 -13.68 4.29
N VAL A 351 -10.26 -13.73 5.46
CA VAL A 351 -8.83 -14.13 5.57
C VAL A 351 -8.53 -15.55 5.06
N THR A 352 -9.57 -16.35 4.84
CA THR A 352 -9.48 -17.73 4.31
C THR A 352 -9.76 -17.81 2.81
N ALA A 353 -10.18 -16.71 2.16
CA ALA A 353 -10.64 -16.73 0.77
C ALA A 353 -9.53 -17.09 -0.23
N ASN A 354 -8.29 -16.72 0.06
CA ASN A 354 -7.16 -16.85 -0.85
C ASN A 354 -6.13 -17.89 -0.37
N ALA A 355 -6.60 -19.02 0.15
CA ALA A 355 -5.73 -20.07 0.70
C ALA A 355 -4.72 -20.64 -0.33
N GLU A 356 -5.04 -20.60 -1.62
CA GLU A 356 -4.14 -21.03 -2.70
C GLU A 356 -2.93 -20.10 -2.88
N GLY A 357 -3.01 -18.87 -2.40
CA GLY A 357 -1.92 -17.90 -2.38
C GLY A 357 -1.02 -17.94 -1.15
N ALA A 358 -1.13 -19.00 -0.34
CA ALA A 358 -0.31 -19.17 0.84
C ALA A 358 1.19 -19.23 0.48
N SER A 359 2.03 -18.64 1.35
CA SER A 359 3.47 -18.73 1.22
C SER A 359 4.00 -20.15 1.37
N ALA A 360 5.25 -20.39 1.03
CA ALA A 360 5.89 -21.69 1.17
C ALA A 360 5.81 -22.27 2.61
N TYR A 361 5.65 -21.41 3.61
CA TYR A 361 5.46 -21.81 5.00
C TYR A 361 3.97 -21.98 5.37
N GLY A 362 3.05 -21.61 4.49
CA GLY A 362 1.61 -21.73 4.71
C GLY A 362 0.95 -20.52 5.37
N CYS A 363 1.57 -19.35 5.37
CA CYS A 363 0.93 -18.09 5.73
C CYS A 363 0.06 -17.60 4.58
N VAL A 364 -1.20 -17.27 4.85
CA VAL A 364 -2.20 -16.81 3.87
C VAL A 364 -2.28 -15.29 3.86
N ASP A 365 -2.67 -14.69 2.73
CA ASP A 365 -2.81 -13.23 2.56
C ASP A 365 -1.53 -12.43 2.87
N MET A 366 -0.35 -13.02 2.61
CA MET A 366 0.93 -12.30 2.73
C MET A 366 1.15 -11.29 1.57
N SER A 367 0.31 -11.32 0.54
CA SER A 367 0.30 -10.36 -0.56
C SER A 367 -1.16 -9.99 -0.87
N GLY A 368 -1.48 -8.70 -0.79
CA GLY A 368 -2.85 -8.18 -1.00
C GLY A 368 -3.72 -8.20 0.26
N ASN A 369 -4.99 -7.95 0.08
CA ASN A 369 -6.06 -7.86 1.08
C ASN A 369 -5.90 -6.67 2.05
N ALA A 370 -4.89 -6.67 2.91
CA ALA A 370 -4.57 -5.56 3.81
C ALA A 370 -3.06 -5.45 4.04
N TRP A 371 -2.52 -4.23 4.06
CA TRP A 371 -1.16 -3.99 4.54
C TRP A 371 -0.98 -4.50 5.96
N GLU A 372 0.21 -4.95 6.29
CA GLU A 372 0.50 -5.46 7.61
C GLU A 372 1.61 -4.66 8.32
N TRP A 373 1.28 -4.12 9.50
CA TRP A 373 2.24 -3.46 10.35
C TRP A 373 3.31 -4.43 10.86
N THR A 374 4.58 -4.06 10.76
CA THR A 374 5.70 -4.77 11.38
C THR A 374 6.23 -4.01 12.60
N ALA A 375 7.07 -4.67 13.40
CA ALA A 375 7.74 -4.03 14.54
C ALA A 375 8.86 -3.08 14.11
N THR A 376 9.32 -3.18 12.85
CA THR A 376 10.55 -2.54 12.37
C THR A 376 10.37 -1.05 12.12
N VAL A 377 11.33 -0.25 12.58
CA VAL A 377 11.49 1.15 12.21
C VAL A 377 11.94 1.21 10.74
N PHE A 378 11.32 2.09 9.95
CA PHE A 378 11.75 2.31 8.59
C PHE A 378 13.11 3.00 8.58
N ALA A 379 14.12 2.27 8.13
CA ALA A 379 15.51 2.73 8.02
C ALA A 379 16.16 2.15 6.76
N SER A 380 17.29 2.72 6.38
CA SER A 380 18.07 2.23 5.24
C SER A 380 18.60 0.81 5.45
N TYR A 381 18.66 0.03 4.40
CA TYR A 381 19.39 -1.23 4.40
C TYR A 381 20.91 -1.00 4.40
N PRO A 382 21.72 -1.96 4.86
CA PRO A 382 23.18 -1.89 4.74
C PRO A 382 23.61 -1.71 3.28
N GLY A 383 24.38 -0.65 3.00
CA GLY A 383 24.80 -0.34 1.62
C GLY A 383 23.75 0.43 0.78
N PHE A 384 22.71 0.96 1.40
CA PHE A 384 21.74 1.82 0.73
C PHE A 384 22.39 3.01 0.02
N GLU A 385 21.92 3.30 -1.19
CA GLU A 385 22.25 4.51 -1.94
C GLU A 385 20.95 5.10 -2.49
N ALA A 386 20.70 6.38 -2.21
CA ALA A 386 19.50 7.07 -2.69
C ALA A 386 19.47 7.12 -4.23
N TYR A 387 18.40 6.66 -4.84
CA TYR A 387 18.22 6.64 -6.28
C TYR A 387 16.76 6.59 -6.70
N PRO A 388 16.33 7.40 -7.69
CA PRO A 388 17.09 8.44 -8.37
C PRO A 388 17.07 9.79 -7.64
N TYR A 389 16.36 9.88 -6.50
CA TYR A 389 16.28 11.09 -5.67
C TYR A 389 16.09 10.73 -4.19
N PRO A 390 16.75 11.46 -3.27
CA PRO A 390 16.75 11.12 -1.85
C PRO A 390 15.38 11.33 -1.17
N GLU A 391 14.53 12.21 -1.72
CA GLU A 391 13.24 12.57 -1.12
C GLU A 391 12.24 11.41 -1.08
N TYR A 392 12.47 10.35 -1.88
CA TYR A 392 11.59 9.18 -1.83
C TYR A 392 11.77 8.38 -0.53
N SER A 393 12.99 8.21 -0.04
CA SER A 393 13.30 7.35 1.09
C SER A 393 13.99 8.04 2.26
N GLU A 394 15.08 8.79 2.02
CA GLU A 394 15.95 9.32 3.09
C GLU A 394 15.24 10.24 4.07
N LEU A 395 14.28 11.06 3.59
CA LEU A 395 13.52 11.97 4.45
C LEU A 395 12.69 11.24 5.51
N TRP A 396 12.42 9.96 5.31
CA TRP A 396 11.57 9.14 6.15
C TRP A 396 12.35 8.17 7.06
N PHE A 397 13.68 8.16 6.96
CA PHE A 397 14.56 7.47 7.89
C PHE A 397 14.73 8.29 9.18
N ASP A 398 13.63 8.79 9.71
CA ASP A 398 13.57 9.71 10.85
C ASP A 398 13.46 9.02 12.22
N GLY A 399 13.47 7.69 12.24
CA GLY A 399 13.34 6.88 13.47
C GLY A 399 11.89 6.69 13.96
N ASP A 400 10.92 7.41 13.37
CA ASP A 400 9.52 7.33 13.79
C ASP A 400 8.67 6.43 12.87
N HIS A 401 8.88 6.48 11.55
CA HIS A 401 8.11 5.65 10.61
C HIS A 401 8.30 4.15 10.87
N ARG A 402 7.23 3.39 10.64
CA ARG A 402 7.20 1.93 10.78
C ARG A 402 6.92 1.29 9.43
N VAL A 403 7.56 0.15 9.20
CA VAL A 403 7.41 -0.60 7.94
C VAL A 403 6.07 -1.34 7.92
N LEU A 404 5.39 -1.26 6.78
CA LEU A 404 4.25 -2.10 6.42
C LEU A 404 4.62 -2.95 5.20
N LYS A 405 4.09 -4.17 5.17
CA LYS A 405 4.39 -5.15 4.12
C LYS A 405 3.10 -5.71 3.50
N GLY A 406 3.21 -6.30 2.33
CA GLY A 406 2.21 -7.17 1.72
C GLY A 406 1.24 -6.52 0.73
N GLY A 407 0.98 -5.23 0.82
CA GLY A 407 -0.03 -4.59 -0.02
C GLY A 407 -1.45 -4.76 0.52
N SER A 408 -2.40 -4.05 -0.08
CA SER A 408 -3.82 -4.12 0.22
C SER A 408 -4.63 -4.55 -1.02
N TRP A 409 -5.95 -4.66 -0.89
CA TRP A 409 -6.88 -4.88 -2.00
C TRP A 409 -6.76 -3.80 -3.11
N ALA A 410 -6.30 -2.59 -2.76
CA ALA A 410 -6.11 -1.49 -3.70
C ALA A 410 -4.70 -1.47 -4.33
N THR A 411 -3.77 -2.27 -3.84
CA THR A 411 -2.39 -2.28 -4.34
C THR A 411 -2.30 -2.97 -5.70
N ARG A 412 -1.57 -2.37 -6.63
CA ARG A 412 -1.33 -2.93 -7.96
C ARG A 412 -0.29 -4.05 -7.93
N LEU A 413 -0.45 -5.04 -8.80
CA LEU A 413 0.39 -6.23 -8.83
C LEU A 413 1.90 -5.97 -8.76
N PRO A 414 2.51 -5.02 -9.50
CA PRO A 414 3.95 -4.76 -9.37
C PRO A 414 4.40 -4.40 -7.96
N LEU A 415 3.55 -3.69 -7.19
CA LEU A 415 3.81 -3.26 -5.82
C LEU A 415 3.55 -4.35 -4.76
N LEU A 416 3.02 -5.52 -5.13
CA LEU A 416 2.80 -6.65 -4.22
C LEU A 416 4.07 -7.49 -3.98
N ARG A 417 5.18 -7.16 -4.65
CA ARG A 417 6.44 -7.86 -4.40
C ARG A 417 6.79 -7.83 -2.92
N THR A 418 7.22 -8.96 -2.41
CA THR A 418 7.48 -9.13 -0.96
C THR A 418 8.60 -8.23 -0.44
N SER A 419 9.46 -7.71 -1.32
CA SER A 419 10.48 -6.72 -0.99
C SER A 419 9.92 -5.31 -0.79
N PHE A 420 8.75 -4.97 -1.38
CA PHE A 420 8.22 -3.61 -1.29
C PHE A 420 8.01 -3.18 0.17
N ARG A 421 8.40 -1.96 0.48
CA ARG A 421 8.38 -1.37 1.83
C ARG A 421 7.48 -0.13 1.82
N ASN A 422 6.26 -0.26 2.34
CA ASN A 422 5.45 0.90 2.67
C ASN A 422 5.79 1.37 4.09
N PHE A 423 5.59 2.64 4.39
CA PHE A 423 5.98 3.20 5.68
C PHE A 423 5.06 4.35 6.09
N TRP A 424 4.66 4.34 7.35
CA TRP A 424 3.81 5.38 7.94
C TRP A 424 4.18 5.64 9.40
N ARG A 425 3.79 6.81 9.91
CA ARG A 425 3.93 7.13 11.34
C ARG A 425 3.08 6.20 12.20
N PRO A 426 3.51 5.88 13.45
CA PRO A 426 2.86 4.90 14.31
C PRO A 426 1.38 5.18 14.59
N GLY A 427 0.96 6.44 14.55
CA GLY A 427 -0.44 6.85 14.75
C GLY A 427 -1.30 6.88 13.48
N PHE A 428 -0.76 6.56 12.31
CA PHE A 428 -1.49 6.62 11.06
C PHE A 428 -2.50 5.46 10.94
N ARG A 429 -3.75 5.76 10.56
CA ARG A 429 -4.87 4.80 10.54
C ARG A 429 -5.63 4.75 9.22
N ILE A 430 -5.27 5.63 8.28
CA ILE A 430 -6.06 5.83 7.04
C ILE A 430 -5.72 4.77 6.01
N ALA A 431 -4.49 4.25 5.99
CA ALA A 431 -4.12 3.13 5.12
C ALA A 431 -5.01 1.90 5.37
N PHE A 432 -5.22 1.10 4.34
CA PHE A 432 -5.91 -0.20 4.45
C PHE A 432 -4.99 -1.20 5.13
N ALA A 433 -4.63 -0.90 6.39
CA ALA A 433 -3.64 -1.62 7.15
C ALA A 433 -4.25 -2.32 8.37
N GLY A 434 -3.92 -3.58 8.49
CA GLY A 434 -4.08 -4.44 9.64
C GLY A 434 -2.72 -4.99 10.08
N PHE A 435 -2.68 -6.20 10.57
CA PHE A 435 -1.46 -6.85 11.05
C PHE A 435 -1.69 -8.35 11.31
N ARG A 436 -0.60 -9.07 11.43
CA ARG A 436 -0.57 -10.41 12.05
C ARG A 436 0.42 -10.43 13.19
N CYS A 437 0.32 -11.41 14.08
CA CYS A 437 1.25 -11.55 15.19
C CYS A 437 2.28 -12.63 14.95
N ALA A 438 3.41 -12.50 15.65
CA ALA A 438 4.45 -13.49 15.78
C ALA A 438 4.68 -13.83 17.26
N ALA A 439 5.32 -14.98 17.52
CA ALA A 439 5.77 -15.41 18.81
C ALA A 439 7.14 -16.07 18.68
N ASP A 440 7.92 -16.03 19.73
CA ASP A 440 9.18 -16.76 19.79
C ASP A 440 8.91 -18.29 19.75
N ALA A 441 9.88 -19.07 19.24
CA ALA A 441 9.71 -20.51 18.99
C ALA A 441 9.58 -21.33 20.27
#